data_0776f23dfded999743ce6aeb8c1e1b4f
#
_entry.id   0776f23dfded999743ce6aeb8c1e1b4f
#
_cell.length_a   1.000
_cell.length_b   1.000
_cell.length_c   1.000
_cell.angle_alpha   90.00
_cell.angle_beta   90.00
_cell.angle_gamma   90.00
#
_symmetry.space_group_name_H-M   'P 1'
#
loop_
_entity.id
_entity.type
_entity.pdbx_description
1 polymer ?
#
loop_
_entity_poly.entity_id
_entity_poly.type
_entity_poly.pdbx_seq_one_letter_code
_entity_poly.pdbx_strand_id
1 'polypeptide(L)'
;MKFRPCIDIHNGKVKQIVGGSLKDEGNMAKTNFASDLNAAFYANMYKEDCLRGGHIILLNSRQSEYYEQTKQQAKEALRVYPKGLQIGGGITDENAYEYIECGASHVIVTSYVFRGGEFCRENLKKLVHAVGKEHIVLDLSCRKQGEDYYVVTDRWQKYTNLRLNAAVLEELSSYCDE
;
A
#
# COMPACT_ATOMS: atom_id res chain seq x y z
N MET A 1 0.80 14.49 -17.35
CA MET A 1 0.52 14.15 -15.93
C MET A 1 -0.44 12.97 -15.90
N LYS A 2 -0.21 11.96 -15.06
CA LYS A 2 -1.16 10.84 -14.86
C LYS A 2 -1.87 11.05 -13.53
N PHE A 3 -3.19 11.05 -13.53
CA PHE A 3 -3.98 11.05 -12.29
C PHE A 3 -4.16 9.61 -11.83
N ARG A 4 -3.80 9.33 -10.58
CA ARG A 4 -3.90 8.00 -9.94
C ARG A 4 -4.74 8.13 -8.68
N PRO A 5 -6.02 7.76 -8.72
CA PRO A 5 -6.93 7.89 -7.58
C PRO A 5 -6.64 6.86 -6.49
N CYS A 6 -7.09 7.15 -5.27
CA CYS A 6 -6.97 6.27 -4.11
C CYS A 6 -8.35 5.76 -3.66
N ILE A 7 -8.39 4.52 -3.17
CA ILE A 7 -9.51 3.92 -2.45
C ILE A 7 -8.98 3.48 -1.09
N ASP A 8 -9.22 4.26 -0.05
CA ASP A 8 -8.89 3.89 1.32
C ASP A 8 -10.02 3.09 1.95
N ILE A 9 -9.70 1.91 2.49
CA ILE A 9 -10.70 1.05 3.13
C ILE A 9 -10.36 0.88 4.61
N HIS A 10 -11.30 1.30 5.47
CA HIS A 10 -11.18 1.20 6.92
C HIS A 10 -12.48 0.70 7.54
N ASN A 11 -12.40 -0.33 8.39
CA ASN A 11 -13.55 -0.98 9.03
C ASN A 11 -14.62 -1.39 8.00
N GLY A 12 -14.18 -2.03 6.90
CA GLY A 12 -15.03 -2.53 5.84
C GLY A 12 -15.75 -1.47 5.00
N LYS A 13 -15.37 -0.19 5.11
CA LYS A 13 -15.96 0.91 4.34
C LYS A 13 -14.91 1.74 3.64
N VAL A 14 -15.26 2.28 2.47
CA VAL A 14 -14.44 3.29 1.80
C VAL A 14 -14.52 4.60 2.58
N LYS A 15 -13.35 5.16 2.94
CA LYS A 15 -13.26 6.37 3.77
C LYS A 15 -12.13 7.27 3.31
N GLN A 16 -12.30 8.57 3.51
CA GLN A 16 -11.20 9.52 3.56
C GLN A 16 -10.90 9.83 5.02
N ILE A 17 -9.71 9.47 5.48
CA ILE A 17 -9.27 9.71 6.87
C ILE A 17 -8.30 10.88 6.94
N VAL A 18 -8.22 11.50 8.13
CA VAL A 18 -7.17 12.50 8.42
C VAL A 18 -5.85 11.75 8.64
N GLY A 19 -4.84 12.05 7.84
CA GLY A 19 -3.51 11.45 7.97
C GLY A 19 -2.96 11.64 9.40
N GLY A 20 -2.35 10.59 9.94
CA GLY A 20 -1.82 10.59 11.32
C GLY A 20 -2.87 10.35 12.42
N SER A 21 -4.17 10.30 12.10
CA SER A 21 -5.22 10.01 13.09
C SER A 21 -5.52 8.51 13.26
N LEU A 22 -5.01 7.68 12.37
CA LEU A 22 -5.23 6.24 12.39
C LEU A 22 -4.55 5.59 13.60
N LYS A 23 -5.32 4.87 14.41
CA LYS A 23 -4.85 4.10 15.57
C LYS A 23 -5.35 2.67 15.46
N ASP A 24 -4.46 1.69 15.65
CA ASP A 24 -4.84 0.27 15.64
C ASP A 24 -5.66 -0.07 16.88
N GLU A 25 -5.32 0.54 18.02
CA GLU A 25 -6.11 0.42 19.25
C GLU A 25 -7.50 1.02 19.05
N GLY A 26 -8.52 0.17 19.21
CA GLY A 26 -9.92 0.52 19.01
C GLY A 26 -10.33 0.75 17.55
N ASN A 27 -9.47 0.42 16.58
CA ASN A 27 -9.75 0.61 15.14
C ASN A 27 -10.23 2.05 14.81
N MET A 28 -9.60 3.06 15.41
CA MET A 28 -10.05 4.45 15.35
C MET A 28 -9.32 5.24 14.26
N ALA A 29 -10.08 6.07 13.55
CA ALA A 29 -9.53 7.11 12.67
C ALA A 29 -10.46 8.30 12.62
N LYS A 30 -9.91 9.53 12.59
CA LYS A 30 -10.71 10.72 12.31
C LYS A 30 -11.07 10.71 10.83
N THR A 31 -12.36 10.66 10.54
CA THR A 31 -12.90 10.51 9.19
C THR A 31 -13.39 11.86 8.68
N ASN A 32 -12.92 12.28 7.49
CA ASN A 32 -13.48 13.42 6.76
C ASN A 32 -14.73 13.03 5.98
N PHE A 33 -14.70 11.82 5.40
CA PHE A 33 -15.78 11.28 4.58
C PHE A 33 -15.84 9.77 4.75
N ALA A 34 -17.05 9.23 4.83
CA ALA A 34 -17.33 7.80 4.77
C ALA A 34 -18.37 7.55 3.68
N SER A 35 -18.08 6.65 2.76
CA SER A 35 -18.99 6.32 1.67
C SER A 35 -19.99 5.25 2.09
N ASP A 36 -21.21 5.36 1.60
CA ASP A 36 -22.20 4.28 1.62
C ASP A 36 -22.04 3.31 0.43
N LEU A 37 -21.20 3.68 -0.55
CA LEU A 37 -20.87 2.84 -1.71
C LEU A 37 -19.63 2.01 -1.38
N ASN A 38 -19.58 0.80 -1.95
CA ASN A 38 -18.48 -0.14 -1.76
C ASN A 38 -17.25 0.20 -2.64
N ALA A 39 -16.13 -0.46 -2.37
CA ALA A 39 -14.90 -0.24 -3.13
C ALA A 39 -15.03 -0.65 -4.62
N ALA A 40 -15.86 -1.65 -4.93
CA ALA A 40 -16.10 -2.10 -6.29
C ALA A 40 -16.79 -1.01 -7.15
N PHE A 41 -17.66 -0.20 -6.56
CA PHE A 41 -18.27 0.95 -7.23
C PHE A 41 -17.20 1.93 -7.73
N TYR A 42 -16.27 2.33 -6.85
CA TYR A 42 -15.18 3.25 -7.20
C TYR A 42 -14.23 2.65 -8.22
N ALA A 43 -13.90 1.36 -8.09
CA ALA A 43 -13.08 0.66 -9.07
C ALA A 43 -13.73 0.63 -10.46
N ASN A 44 -15.05 0.42 -10.53
CA ASN A 44 -15.79 0.48 -11.80
C ASN A 44 -15.78 1.89 -12.40
N MET A 45 -16.02 2.91 -11.59
CA MET A 45 -15.95 4.31 -12.03
C MET A 45 -14.57 4.64 -12.60
N TYR A 46 -13.48 4.23 -11.92
CA TYR A 46 -12.11 4.44 -12.43
C TYR A 46 -11.82 3.66 -13.71
N LYS A 47 -12.43 2.48 -13.87
CA LYS A 47 -12.33 1.68 -15.09
C LYS A 47 -13.03 2.36 -16.25
N GLU A 48 -14.24 2.88 -16.06
CA GLU A 48 -15.02 3.63 -17.06
C GLU A 48 -14.28 4.89 -17.50
N ASP A 49 -13.66 5.62 -16.56
CA ASP A 49 -12.84 6.80 -16.80
C ASP A 49 -11.42 6.49 -17.30
N CYS A 50 -11.09 5.21 -17.52
CA CYS A 50 -9.76 4.75 -17.97
C CYS A 50 -8.60 5.17 -17.03
N LEU A 51 -8.84 5.36 -15.74
CA LEU A 51 -7.86 5.77 -14.74
C LEU A 51 -7.06 4.57 -14.22
N ARG A 52 -5.92 4.30 -14.83
CA ARG A 52 -5.02 3.20 -14.47
C ARG A 52 -3.95 3.60 -13.47
N GLY A 53 -3.52 2.64 -12.65
CA GLY A 53 -2.44 2.83 -11.67
C GLY A 53 -2.90 3.55 -10.40
N GLY A 54 -4.21 3.75 -10.21
CA GLY A 54 -4.76 4.09 -8.90
C GLY A 54 -4.48 2.99 -7.88
N HIS A 55 -4.70 3.26 -6.60
CA HIS A 55 -4.35 2.29 -5.56
C HIS A 55 -5.44 2.13 -4.51
N ILE A 56 -5.49 0.93 -3.95
CA ILE A 56 -6.33 0.56 -2.82
C ILE A 56 -5.42 0.42 -1.61
N ILE A 57 -5.80 1.04 -0.47
CA ILE A 57 -5.06 0.90 0.79
C ILE A 57 -5.95 0.29 1.86
N LEU A 58 -5.51 -0.86 2.41
CA LEU A 58 -6.13 -1.47 3.58
C LEU A 58 -5.57 -0.80 4.85
N LEU A 59 -6.44 -0.14 5.60
CA LEU A 59 -6.06 0.65 6.76
C LEU A 59 -6.22 -0.10 8.10
N ASN A 60 -6.78 -1.29 8.09
CA ASN A 60 -6.87 -2.14 9.27
C ASN A 60 -5.62 -3.00 9.43
N SER A 61 -5.16 -3.16 10.67
CA SER A 61 -4.14 -4.17 11.00
C SER A 61 -4.71 -5.58 10.82
N ARG A 62 -3.85 -6.58 10.62
CA ARG A 62 -4.26 -7.99 10.50
C ARG A 62 -4.96 -8.55 11.74
N GLN A 63 -4.76 -7.94 12.91
CA GLN A 63 -5.40 -8.31 14.17
C GLN A 63 -6.75 -7.65 14.38
N SER A 64 -7.15 -6.72 13.52
CA SER A 64 -8.44 -6.05 13.60
C SER A 64 -9.58 -7.01 13.28
N GLU A 65 -10.66 -6.93 14.05
CA GLU A 65 -11.94 -7.63 13.76
C GLU A 65 -12.52 -7.28 12.39
N TYR A 66 -12.18 -6.10 11.86
CA TYR A 66 -12.64 -5.61 10.55
C TYR A 66 -11.72 -6.02 9.39
N TYR A 67 -10.61 -6.74 9.67
CA TYR A 67 -9.60 -7.02 8.64
C TYR A 67 -10.18 -7.80 7.46
N GLU A 68 -10.90 -8.89 7.71
CA GLU A 68 -11.47 -9.73 6.65
C GLU A 68 -12.50 -8.97 5.82
N GLN A 69 -13.35 -8.16 6.45
CA GLN A 69 -14.32 -7.33 5.73
C GLN A 69 -13.62 -6.29 4.85
N THR A 70 -12.56 -5.65 5.35
CA THR A 70 -11.74 -4.68 4.60
C THR A 70 -11.04 -5.37 3.42
N LYS A 71 -10.46 -6.55 3.64
CA LYS A 71 -9.81 -7.38 2.62
C LYS A 71 -10.79 -7.81 1.52
N GLN A 72 -11.99 -8.20 1.90
CA GLN A 72 -13.03 -8.62 0.94
C GLN A 72 -13.43 -7.46 0.02
N GLN A 73 -13.64 -6.27 0.55
CA GLN A 73 -13.92 -5.05 -0.21
C GLN A 73 -12.81 -4.76 -1.25
N ALA A 74 -11.55 -4.89 -0.86
CA ALA A 74 -10.42 -4.69 -1.76
C ALA A 74 -10.39 -5.73 -2.89
N LYS A 75 -10.61 -7.01 -2.58
CA LYS A 75 -10.65 -8.09 -3.58
C LYS A 75 -11.78 -7.90 -4.59
N GLU A 76 -12.95 -7.45 -4.15
CA GLU A 76 -14.06 -7.14 -5.05
C GLU A 76 -13.70 -6.02 -6.00
N ALA A 77 -13.08 -4.95 -5.52
CA ALA A 77 -12.62 -3.84 -6.34
C ALA A 77 -11.58 -4.27 -7.39
N LEU A 78 -10.60 -5.10 -6.99
CA LEU A 78 -9.58 -5.64 -7.89
C LEU A 78 -10.18 -6.50 -9.01
N ARG A 79 -11.18 -7.33 -8.70
CA ARG A 79 -11.88 -8.17 -9.70
C ARG A 79 -12.70 -7.35 -10.70
N VAL A 80 -13.25 -6.21 -10.27
CA VAL A 80 -14.01 -5.29 -11.14
C VAL A 80 -13.09 -4.58 -12.14
N TYR A 81 -11.88 -4.20 -11.71
CA TYR A 81 -10.90 -3.54 -12.57
C TYR A 81 -9.55 -4.27 -12.62
N PRO A 82 -9.50 -5.48 -13.25
CA PRO A 82 -8.27 -6.27 -13.32
C PRO A 82 -7.12 -5.50 -13.96
N LYS A 83 -5.95 -5.55 -13.32
CA LYS A 83 -4.71 -4.85 -13.72
C LYS A 83 -4.84 -3.33 -13.83
N GLY A 84 -5.92 -2.74 -13.31
CA GLY A 84 -6.13 -1.30 -13.28
C GLY A 84 -5.61 -0.63 -12.01
N LEU A 85 -5.61 -1.36 -10.89
CA LEU A 85 -5.33 -0.84 -9.56
C LEU A 85 -4.17 -1.57 -8.88
N GLN A 86 -3.39 -0.83 -8.11
CA GLN A 86 -2.39 -1.32 -7.17
C GLN A 86 -3.05 -1.56 -5.80
N ILE A 87 -2.42 -2.33 -4.91
CA ILE A 87 -2.92 -2.57 -3.56
C ILE A 87 -1.82 -2.51 -2.52
N GLY A 88 -2.09 -1.82 -1.40
CA GLY A 88 -1.21 -1.70 -0.25
C GLY A 88 -1.93 -1.89 1.08
N GLY A 89 -1.16 -1.85 2.16
CA GLY A 89 -1.64 -2.04 3.53
C GLY A 89 -1.40 -3.47 4.04
N GLY A 90 -0.32 -3.65 4.79
CA GLY A 90 0.05 -4.92 5.40
C GLY A 90 0.49 -6.02 4.41
N ILE A 91 1.05 -5.64 3.27
CA ILE A 91 1.55 -6.59 2.26
C ILE A 91 2.84 -7.25 2.75
N THR A 92 2.92 -8.57 2.53
CA THR A 92 4.09 -9.43 2.78
C THR A 92 4.22 -10.46 1.67
N ASP A 93 5.31 -11.23 1.64
CA ASP A 93 5.49 -12.34 0.70
C ASP A 93 4.40 -13.43 0.80
N GLU A 94 3.81 -13.61 1.99
CA GLU A 94 2.77 -14.61 2.23
C GLU A 94 1.42 -14.26 1.59
N ASN A 95 1.09 -12.95 1.46
CA ASN A 95 -0.23 -12.53 0.96
C ASN A 95 -0.20 -11.78 -0.39
N ALA A 96 0.98 -11.39 -0.86
CA ALA A 96 1.12 -10.60 -2.09
C ALA A 96 0.52 -11.31 -3.31
N TYR A 97 0.82 -12.60 -3.47
CA TYR A 97 0.37 -13.39 -4.61
C TYR A 97 -1.17 -13.47 -4.69
N GLU A 98 -1.85 -13.58 -3.55
CA GLU A 98 -3.32 -13.61 -3.48
C GLU A 98 -3.96 -12.36 -4.10
N TYR A 99 -3.35 -11.18 -3.90
CA TYR A 99 -3.87 -9.94 -4.47
C TYR A 99 -3.58 -9.81 -5.96
N ILE A 100 -2.43 -10.29 -6.42
CA ILE A 100 -2.13 -10.35 -7.86
C ILE A 100 -3.12 -11.27 -8.57
N GLU A 101 -3.43 -12.44 -8.01
CA GLU A 101 -4.45 -13.34 -8.54
C GLU A 101 -5.86 -12.74 -8.53
N CYS A 102 -6.17 -11.91 -7.54
CA CYS A 102 -7.44 -11.17 -7.49
C CYS A 102 -7.52 -10.05 -8.54
N GLY A 103 -6.44 -9.73 -9.24
CA GLY A 103 -6.42 -8.74 -10.31
C GLY A 103 -5.67 -7.45 -9.99
N ALA A 104 -4.90 -7.38 -8.90
CA ALA A 104 -4.01 -6.25 -8.67
C ALA A 104 -2.97 -6.15 -9.79
N SER A 105 -2.65 -4.93 -10.23
CA SER A 105 -1.53 -4.71 -11.13
C SER A 105 -0.20 -4.84 -10.40
N HIS A 106 -0.14 -4.31 -9.17
CA HIS A 106 1.03 -4.32 -8.30
C HIS A 106 0.61 -4.39 -6.84
N VAL A 107 1.53 -4.85 -6.00
CA VAL A 107 1.47 -4.75 -4.54
C VAL A 107 2.37 -3.63 -4.07
N ILE A 108 1.85 -2.76 -3.18
CA ILE A 108 2.59 -1.63 -2.61
C ILE A 108 3.12 -2.06 -1.25
N VAL A 109 4.42 -1.96 -1.06
CA VAL A 109 5.10 -2.39 0.15
C VAL A 109 5.83 -1.24 0.82
N THR A 110 5.62 -1.11 2.11
CA THR A 110 6.26 -0.10 2.97
C THR A 110 7.02 -0.80 4.11
N SER A 111 6.34 -1.07 5.22
CA SER A 111 6.95 -1.54 6.46
C SER A 111 7.53 -2.97 6.41
N TYR A 112 7.04 -3.83 5.51
CA TYR A 112 7.52 -5.21 5.43
C TYR A 112 9.02 -5.33 5.11
N VAL A 113 9.55 -4.40 4.31
CA VAL A 113 10.98 -4.36 3.94
C VAL A 113 11.85 -3.62 4.97
N PHE A 114 11.29 -3.34 6.14
CA PHE A 114 12.03 -2.78 7.28
C PHE A 114 11.81 -3.63 8.53
N ARG A 115 12.89 -3.83 9.31
CA ARG A 115 12.84 -4.52 10.58
C ARG A 115 13.62 -3.71 11.60
N GLY A 116 12.94 -3.25 12.67
CA GLY A 116 13.60 -2.44 13.71
C GLY A 116 14.22 -1.14 13.23
N GLY A 117 13.74 -0.58 12.11
CA GLY A 117 14.32 0.62 11.49
C GLY A 117 15.45 0.33 10.50
N GLU A 118 15.77 -0.94 10.25
CA GLU A 118 16.78 -1.35 9.28
C GLU A 118 16.13 -1.93 8.01
N PHE A 119 16.70 -1.58 6.85
CA PHE A 119 16.25 -2.11 5.58
C PHE A 119 16.56 -3.60 5.44
N CYS A 120 15.54 -4.42 5.24
CA CYS A 120 15.63 -5.88 5.16
C CYS A 120 15.57 -6.38 3.70
N ARG A 121 16.75 -6.49 3.07
CA ARG A 121 16.88 -7.02 1.69
C ARG A 121 16.34 -8.43 1.53
N GLU A 122 16.40 -9.25 2.57
CA GLU A 122 15.87 -10.63 2.53
C GLU A 122 14.35 -10.63 2.32
N ASN A 123 13.62 -9.77 3.02
CA ASN A 123 12.17 -9.65 2.84
C ASN A 123 11.83 -9.15 1.44
N LEU A 124 12.61 -8.21 0.90
CA LEU A 124 12.42 -7.74 -0.48
C LEU A 124 12.65 -8.88 -1.49
N LYS A 125 13.70 -9.68 -1.32
CA LYS A 125 13.98 -10.84 -2.18
C LYS A 125 12.86 -11.89 -2.10
N LYS A 126 12.32 -12.16 -0.91
CA LYS A 126 11.16 -13.07 -0.74
C LYS A 126 9.95 -12.57 -1.51
N LEU A 127 9.68 -11.26 -1.42
CA LEU A 127 8.57 -10.64 -2.15
C LEU A 127 8.76 -10.75 -3.67
N VAL A 128 9.98 -10.46 -4.18
CA VAL A 128 10.31 -10.64 -5.60
C VAL A 128 10.12 -12.10 -6.04
N HIS A 129 10.49 -13.06 -5.20
CA HIS A 129 10.26 -14.48 -5.48
C HIS A 129 8.78 -14.85 -5.53
N ALA A 130 7.97 -14.23 -4.68
CA ALA A 130 6.53 -14.49 -4.56
C ALA A 130 5.72 -13.95 -5.76
N VAL A 131 6.04 -12.74 -6.27
CA VAL A 131 5.18 -12.07 -7.27
C VAL A 131 5.92 -11.54 -8.50
N GLY A 132 7.25 -11.60 -8.55
CA GLY A 132 8.06 -10.95 -9.59
C GLY A 132 8.24 -9.44 -9.32
N LYS A 133 9.37 -8.88 -9.75
CA LYS A 133 9.67 -7.46 -9.55
C LYS A 133 8.71 -6.53 -10.30
N GLU A 134 8.17 -6.98 -11.42
CA GLU A 134 7.21 -6.30 -12.28
C GLU A 134 5.84 -6.06 -11.63
N HIS A 135 5.63 -6.62 -10.45
CA HIS A 135 4.42 -6.45 -9.65
C HIS A 135 4.65 -5.75 -8.30
N ILE A 136 5.83 -5.16 -8.10
CA ILE A 136 6.19 -4.53 -6.82
C ILE A 136 6.30 -3.02 -7.00
N VAL A 137 5.63 -2.28 -6.09
CA VAL A 137 5.84 -0.86 -5.83
C VAL A 137 6.46 -0.72 -4.45
N LEU A 138 7.59 -0.02 -4.34
CA LEU A 138 8.20 0.32 -3.07
C LEU A 138 7.77 1.76 -2.68
N ASP A 139 6.89 1.86 -1.68
CA ASP A 139 6.54 3.15 -1.10
C ASP A 139 7.56 3.55 -0.03
N LEU A 140 8.37 4.55 -0.35
CA LEU A 140 9.45 5.06 0.49
C LEU A 140 9.12 6.47 0.99
N SER A 141 8.27 6.54 2.00
CA SER A 141 7.99 7.80 2.69
C SER A 141 9.26 8.34 3.35
N CYS A 142 9.59 9.61 3.13
CA CYS A 142 10.86 10.19 3.54
C CYS A 142 10.70 11.46 4.36
N ARG A 143 11.66 11.70 5.26
CA ARG A 143 11.80 12.96 5.99
C ARG A 143 13.22 13.49 5.91
N LYS A 144 13.36 14.81 5.83
CA LYS A 144 14.65 15.51 5.87
C LYS A 144 15.23 15.46 7.29
N GLN A 145 16.51 15.09 7.40
CA GLN A 145 17.31 15.18 8.62
C GLN A 145 18.69 15.74 8.26
N GLY A 146 18.98 16.96 8.73
CA GLY A 146 20.16 17.70 8.26
C GLY A 146 20.03 18.03 6.77
N GLU A 147 21.02 17.66 5.99
CA GLU A 147 21.02 17.85 4.53
C GLU A 147 20.48 16.62 3.76
N ASP A 148 20.23 15.51 4.43
CA ASP A 148 19.86 14.24 3.84
C ASP A 148 18.38 13.91 4.04
N TYR A 149 17.86 13.00 3.19
CA TYR A 149 16.54 12.41 3.33
C TYR A 149 16.68 10.95 3.78
N TYR A 150 15.92 10.58 4.80
CA TYR A 150 15.86 9.22 5.31
C TYR A 150 14.45 8.65 5.15
N VAL A 151 14.37 7.36 4.84
CA VAL A 151 13.09 6.65 4.86
C VAL A 151 12.56 6.60 6.28
N VAL A 152 11.26 6.80 6.43
CA VAL A 152 10.55 6.74 7.71
C VAL A 152 9.47 5.67 7.66
N THR A 153 9.26 5.00 8.79
CA THR A 153 8.26 3.96 9.01
C THR A 153 7.33 4.34 10.16
N ASP A 154 6.45 3.43 10.58
CA ASP A 154 5.50 3.62 11.66
C ASP A 154 4.72 4.94 11.52
N ARG A 155 4.05 5.10 10.38
CA ARG A 155 3.25 6.30 10.08
C ARG A 155 4.06 7.58 10.18
N TRP A 156 5.26 7.56 9.56
CA TRP A 156 6.22 8.69 9.50
C TRP A 156 6.84 9.09 10.84
N GLN A 157 6.74 8.25 11.88
CA GLN A 157 7.22 8.58 13.24
C GLN A 157 8.65 8.13 13.50
N LYS A 158 9.10 7.06 12.83
CA LYS A 158 10.43 6.48 13.05
C LYS A 158 11.33 6.60 11.83
N TYR A 159 12.50 7.20 12.03
CA TYR A 159 13.57 7.16 11.02
C TYR A 159 14.15 5.76 10.92
N THR A 160 14.49 5.38 9.70
CA THR A 160 15.25 4.16 9.40
C THR A 160 16.72 4.50 9.16
N ASN A 161 17.56 3.49 8.99
CA ASN A 161 18.96 3.67 8.59
C ASN A 161 19.13 3.93 7.07
N LEU A 162 18.05 3.89 6.29
CA LEU A 162 18.11 4.03 4.85
C LEU A 162 18.09 5.51 4.44
N ARG A 163 19.29 6.05 4.11
CA ARG A 163 19.43 7.35 3.50
C ARG A 163 19.16 7.26 2.00
N LEU A 164 18.26 8.07 1.48
CA LEU A 164 17.99 8.14 0.05
C LEU A 164 19.09 8.90 -0.69
N ASN A 165 19.65 8.24 -1.68
CA ASN A 165 20.58 8.81 -2.66
C ASN A 165 20.44 8.04 -3.98
N ALA A 166 21.11 8.50 -5.02
CA ALA A 166 21.02 7.90 -6.36
C ALA A 166 21.41 6.42 -6.37
N ALA A 167 22.47 6.03 -5.64
CA ALA A 167 22.92 4.64 -5.60
C ALA A 167 21.90 3.70 -4.93
N VAL A 168 21.24 4.17 -3.85
CA VAL A 168 20.17 3.39 -3.19
C VAL A 168 18.96 3.27 -4.11
N LEU A 169 18.55 4.33 -4.79
CA LEU A 169 17.43 4.27 -5.74
C LEU A 169 17.74 3.34 -6.92
N GLU A 170 18.95 3.35 -7.44
CA GLU A 170 19.40 2.43 -8.48
C GLU A 170 19.39 0.97 -8.00
N GLU A 171 19.89 0.69 -6.79
CA GLU A 171 19.81 -0.64 -6.18
C GLU A 171 18.35 -1.10 -6.07
N LEU A 172 17.48 -0.27 -5.50
CA LEU A 172 16.07 -0.63 -5.26
C LEU A 172 15.28 -0.84 -6.56
N SER A 173 15.56 -0.07 -7.61
CA SER A 173 14.93 -0.22 -8.93
C SER A 173 15.18 -1.58 -9.58
N SER A 174 16.19 -2.32 -9.13
CA SER A 174 16.43 -3.69 -9.58
C SER A 174 15.42 -4.70 -9.03
N TYR A 175 14.66 -4.35 -7.99
CA TYR A 175 13.72 -5.20 -7.26
C TYR A 175 12.25 -4.80 -7.42
N CYS A 176 11.95 -3.70 -8.06
CA CYS A 176 10.58 -3.22 -8.23
C CYS A 176 10.37 -2.62 -9.63
N ASP A 177 9.11 -2.40 -9.97
CA ASP A 177 8.70 -1.69 -11.19
C ASP A 177 8.58 -0.18 -10.91
N GLU A 178 8.11 0.16 -9.69
CA GLU A 178 7.87 1.54 -9.27
C GLU A 178 8.31 1.78 -7.83
#